data_e542d19aa7d13fb6777d93fa90228992
#
_entry.id   e542d19aa7d13fb6777d93fa90228992
#
_cell.length_a   1.000
_cell.length_b   1.000
_cell.length_c   1.000
_cell.angle_alpha   90.00
_cell.angle_beta   90.00
_cell.angle_gamma   90.00
#
_symmetry.space_group_name_H-M   'P 1'
#
loop_
_entity.id
_entity.type
_entity.pdbx_description
1 polymer ?
#
loop_
_entity_poly.entity_id
_entity_poly.type
_entity_poly.pdbx_seq_one_letter_code
_entity_poly.pdbx_strand_id
1 'polypeptide(L)'
;MFKGKTILVTGGTGSIGSEIVRQLLKYEPKAIRIYSRGEEKQFYMQQELSNHTNLRFLIGDIRDSQRIDYACRDVDIIFHAAAMKHVPASEYNPMEAVKTNVMGTQNVIDAAIKNNVKHFVGISTDKVVS
;
A
#
# COMPACT_ATOMS: atom_id res chain seq x y z
N MET A 1 -0.05 18.29 -7.39
CA MET A 1 0.12 16.94 -7.91
C MET A 1 -0.89 15.94 -7.31
N PHE A 2 -1.10 15.98 -6.00
CA PHE A 2 -2.00 15.03 -5.34
C PHE A 2 -3.45 15.50 -5.26
N LYS A 3 -3.68 16.80 -5.39
CA LYS A 3 -5.01 17.37 -5.24
C LYS A 3 -5.97 16.79 -6.28
N GLY A 4 -7.12 16.33 -5.81
CA GLY A 4 -8.14 15.75 -6.67
C GLY A 4 -7.81 14.39 -7.26
N LYS A 5 -6.72 13.76 -6.83
CA LYS A 5 -6.27 12.46 -7.36
C LYS A 5 -6.68 11.31 -6.44
N THR A 6 -6.88 10.14 -7.04
CA THR A 6 -7.10 8.91 -6.29
C THR A 6 -5.77 8.20 -6.12
N ILE A 7 -5.41 7.94 -4.88
CA ILE A 7 -4.11 7.40 -4.51
C ILE A 7 -4.28 6.08 -3.79
N LEU A 8 -3.52 5.07 -4.21
CA LEU A 8 -3.49 3.77 -3.53
C LEU A 8 -2.19 3.68 -2.73
N VAL A 9 -2.30 3.29 -1.46
CA VAL A 9 -1.13 3.03 -0.61
C VAL A 9 -1.17 1.57 -0.20
N THR A 10 -0.26 0.77 -0.72
CA THR A 10 -0.10 -0.62 -0.28
C THR A 10 0.74 -0.64 0.99
N GLY A 11 0.41 -1.53 1.91
CA GLY A 11 1.04 -1.50 3.23
C GLY A 11 0.65 -0.27 4.02
N GLY A 12 -0.52 0.28 3.75
CA GLY A 12 -0.96 1.57 4.28
C GLY A 12 -1.17 1.62 5.78
N THR A 13 -1.21 0.47 6.45
CA THR A 13 -1.33 0.44 7.92
C THR A 13 0.02 0.21 8.62
N GLY A 14 1.08 -0.03 7.88
CA GLY A 14 2.43 -0.11 8.44
C GLY A 14 2.93 1.26 8.87
N SER A 15 4.08 1.31 9.55
CA SER A 15 4.62 2.58 10.06
C SER A 15 4.91 3.59 8.94
N ILE A 16 5.52 3.13 7.86
CA ILE A 16 5.83 4.01 6.72
C ILE A 16 4.57 4.32 5.93
N GLY A 17 3.78 3.30 5.60
CA GLY A 17 2.56 3.48 4.81
C GLY A 17 1.55 4.39 5.48
N SER A 18 1.34 4.24 6.78
CA SER A 18 0.39 5.08 7.50
C SER A 18 0.87 6.54 7.58
N GLU A 19 2.17 6.76 7.70
CA GLU A 19 2.71 8.11 7.67
C GLU A 19 2.54 8.76 6.30
N ILE A 20 2.73 7.99 5.23
CA ILE A 20 2.46 8.47 3.87
C ILE A 20 1.00 8.93 3.76
N VAL A 21 0.07 8.12 4.27
CA VAL A 21 -1.36 8.48 4.25
C VAL A 21 -1.60 9.80 4.98
N ARG A 22 -1.04 9.95 6.19
CA ARG A 22 -1.22 11.19 6.97
C ARG A 22 -0.67 12.41 6.23
N GLN A 23 0.48 12.27 5.59
CA GLN A 23 1.06 13.36 4.83
C GLN A 23 0.23 13.69 3.59
N LEU A 24 -0.26 12.67 2.88
CA LEU A 24 -1.06 12.87 1.67
C LEU A 24 -2.38 13.58 1.96
N LEU A 25 -2.96 13.37 3.14
CA LEU A 25 -4.22 14.03 3.51
C LEU A 25 -4.10 15.55 3.50
N LYS A 26 -2.91 16.09 3.70
CA LYS A 26 -2.67 17.54 3.69
C LYS A 26 -2.80 18.15 2.30
N TYR A 27 -2.75 17.33 1.24
CA TYR A 27 -2.77 17.80 -0.14
C TYR A 27 -4.14 17.65 -0.82
N GLU A 28 -5.17 17.36 -0.04
CA GLU A 28 -6.56 17.30 -0.50
C GLU A 28 -6.79 16.34 -1.66
N PRO A 29 -6.36 15.06 -1.55
CA PRO A 29 -6.62 14.10 -2.60
C PRO A 29 -8.12 13.80 -2.69
N LYS A 30 -8.56 13.34 -3.86
CA LYS A 30 -9.95 12.91 -4.04
C LYS A 30 -10.27 11.72 -3.14
N ALA A 31 -9.37 10.72 -3.11
CA ALA A 31 -9.51 9.56 -2.26
C ALA A 31 -8.14 8.93 -2.04
N ILE A 32 -7.95 8.35 -0.86
CA ILE A 32 -6.81 7.50 -0.57
C ILE A 32 -7.35 6.12 -0.25
N ARG A 33 -6.93 5.12 -1.04
CA ARG A 33 -7.24 3.72 -0.79
C ARG A 33 -6.10 3.10 -0.01
N ILE A 34 -6.40 2.54 1.14
CA ILE A 34 -5.42 1.93 2.03
C ILE A 34 -5.56 0.42 1.90
N TYR A 35 -4.54 -0.22 1.35
CA TYR A 35 -4.54 -1.64 1.05
C TYR A 35 -3.56 -2.35 1.97
N SER A 36 -4.06 -3.26 2.78
CA SER A 36 -3.22 -4.03 3.71
C SER A 36 -3.94 -5.31 4.13
N ARG A 37 -3.17 -6.25 4.70
CA ARG A 37 -3.73 -7.52 5.16
C ARG A 37 -4.39 -7.42 6.52
N GLY A 38 -3.94 -6.49 7.37
CA GLY A 38 -4.33 -6.47 8.78
C GLY A 38 -5.66 -5.78 9.02
N GLU A 39 -6.69 -6.55 9.29
CA GLU A 39 -8.02 -6.03 9.60
C GLU A 39 -8.00 -5.16 10.86
N GLU A 40 -7.31 -5.63 11.91
CA GLU A 40 -7.23 -4.92 13.18
C GLU A 40 -6.55 -3.56 13.05
N LYS A 41 -5.42 -3.52 12.34
CA LYS A 41 -4.70 -2.26 12.11
C LYS A 41 -5.52 -1.28 11.28
N GLN A 42 -6.28 -1.79 10.31
CA GLN A 42 -7.17 -0.93 9.53
C GLN A 42 -8.26 -0.34 10.42
N PHE A 43 -8.81 -1.14 11.31
CA PHE A 43 -9.84 -0.68 12.23
C PHE A 43 -9.34 0.49 13.10
N TYR A 44 -8.17 0.35 13.71
CA TYR A 44 -7.61 1.42 14.54
C TYR A 44 -7.28 2.67 13.73
N MET A 45 -6.71 2.49 12.54
CA MET A 45 -6.39 3.62 11.68
C MET A 45 -7.65 4.35 11.22
N GLN A 46 -8.71 3.61 10.94
CA GLN A 46 -9.99 4.16 10.55
C GLN A 46 -10.58 5.02 11.67
N GLN A 47 -10.43 4.59 12.92
CA GLN A 47 -10.86 5.38 14.07
C GLN A 47 -10.00 6.64 14.25
N GLU A 48 -8.68 6.48 14.14
CA GLU A 48 -7.75 7.60 14.27
C GLU A 48 -8.05 8.71 13.26
N LEU A 49 -8.39 8.32 12.05
CA LEU A 49 -8.59 9.26 10.94
C LEU A 49 -10.08 9.46 10.59
N SER A 50 -10.96 9.24 11.55
CA SER A 50 -12.41 9.24 11.33
C SER A 50 -12.98 10.58 10.86
N ASN A 51 -12.27 11.67 11.09
CA ASN A 51 -12.66 13.01 10.62
C ASN A 51 -12.40 13.23 9.12
N HIS A 52 -11.74 12.28 8.46
CA HIS A 52 -11.48 12.37 7.02
C HIS A 52 -12.47 11.49 6.27
N THR A 53 -13.14 12.06 5.28
CA THR A 53 -14.18 11.36 4.52
C THR A 53 -13.69 10.75 3.23
N ASN A 54 -12.43 10.99 2.86
CA ASN A 54 -11.85 10.57 1.60
C ASN A 54 -10.95 9.34 1.70
N LEU A 55 -11.05 8.59 2.80
CA LEU A 55 -10.30 7.34 2.99
C LEU A 55 -11.15 6.14 2.62
N ARG A 56 -10.53 5.14 1.98
CA ARG A 56 -11.15 3.86 1.64
C ARG A 56 -10.23 2.75 2.08
N PHE A 57 -10.73 1.86 2.91
CA PHE A 57 -9.95 0.77 3.48
C PHE A 57 -10.27 -0.52 2.74
N LEU A 58 -9.23 -1.16 2.19
CA LEU A 58 -9.34 -2.39 1.42
C LEU A 58 -8.45 -3.45 2.05
N ILE A 59 -9.05 -4.54 2.49
CA ILE A 59 -8.29 -5.66 3.02
C ILE A 59 -7.86 -6.54 1.87
N GLY A 60 -6.58 -6.81 1.77
CA GLY A 60 -6.03 -7.65 0.72
C GLY A 60 -4.54 -7.87 0.88
N ASP A 61 -4.05 -8.84 0.13
CA ASP A 61 -2.65 -9.22 0.09
C ASP A 61 -2.08 -8.85 -1.28
N ILE A 62 -0.85 -8.35 -1.34
CA ILE A 62 -0.22 -8.04 -2.62
C ILE A 62 0.03 -9.28 -3.47
N ARG A 63 0.02 -10.48 -2.86
CA ARG A 63 0.13 -11.75 -3.59
C ARG A 63 -1.16 -12.10 -4.33
N ASP A 64 -2.27 -11.49 -3.97
CA ASP A 64 -3.56 -11.71 -4.64
C ASP A 64 -3.68 -10.76 -5.82
N SER A 65 -3.34 -11.25 -7.02
CA SER A 65 -3.31 -10.42 -8.22
C SER A 65 -4.68 -9.86 -8.61
N GLN A 66 -5.74 -10.62 -8.37
CA GLN A 66 -7.10 -10.15 -8.68
C GLN A 66 -7.54 -9.05 -7.74
N ARG A 67 -7.21 -9.19 -6.46
CA ARG A 67 -7.58 -8.19 -5.46
C ARG A 67 -6.84 -6.87 -5.69
N ILE A 68 -5.53 -6.96 -6.00
CA ILE A 68 -4.76 -5.75 -6.25
C ILE A 68 -5.20 -5.08 -7.57
N ASP A 69 -5.60 -5.86 -8.58
CA ASP A 69 -6.14 -5.29 -9.80
C ASP A 69 -7.41 -4.48 -9.51
N TYR A 70 -8.31 -5.05 -8.71
CA TYR A 70 -9.52 -4.34 -8.29
C TYR A 70 -9.18 -3.05 -7.55
N ALA A 71 -8.20 -3.10 -6.65
CA ALA A 71 -7.80 -1.94 -5.85
C ALA A 71 -7.20 -0.82 -6.70
N CYS A 72 -6.66 -1.14 -7.88
CA CYS A 72 -6.02 -0.17 -8.76
C CYS A 72 -6.97 0.49 -9.76
N ARG A 73 -8.23 0.09 -9.80
CA ARG A 73 -9.19 0.69 -10.75
C ARG A 73 -9.37 2.17 -10.46
N ASP A 74 -9.21 2.98 -11.50
CA ASP A 74 -9.36 4.44 -11.43
C ASP A 74 -8.36 5.12 -10.48
N VAL A 75 -7.25 4.47 -10.22
CA VAL A 75 -6.18 5.04 -9.39
C VAL A 75 -5.23 5.84 -10.27
N ASP A 76 -4.84 7.00 -9.79
CA ASP A 76 -3.88 7.86 -10.49
C ASP A 76 -2.44 7.62 -10.04
N ILE A 77 -2.24 7.36 -8.76
CA ILE A 77 -0.91 7.26 -8.16
C ILE A 77 -0.89 6.10 -7.15
N ILE A 78 0.18 5.30 -7.20
CA ILE A 78 0.40 4.23 -6.22
C ILE A 78 1.65 4.52 -5.41
N PHE A 79 1.54 4.41 -4.09
CA PHE A 79 2.67 4.33 -3.17
C PHE A 79 2.74 2.91 -2.66
N HIS A 80 3.79 2.20 -3.06
CA HIS A 80 3.95 0.78 -2.72
C HIS A 80 4.90 0.63 -1.53
N ALA A 81 4.34 0.43 -0.34
CA ALA A 81 5.10 0.29 0.91
C ALA A 81 5.02 -1.12 1.50
N ALA A 82 4.25 -2.02 0.88
CA ALA A 82 4.03 -3.36 1.43
C ALA A 82 5.33 -4.19 1.52
N ALA A 83 6.28 -3.93 0.62
CA ALA A 83 7.56 -4.64 0.59
C ALA A 83 8.46 -4.34 1.80
N MET A 84 8.07 -3.33 2.61
CA MET A 84 8.82 -2.93 3.80
C MET A 84 8.41 -3.72 5.05
N LYS A 85 7.51 -4.67 4.92
CA LYS A 85 6.95 -5.36 6.08
C LYS A 85 7.97 -6.25 6.77
N HIS A 86 8.07 -6.09 8.09
CA HIS A 86 8.93 -6.92 8.93
C HIS A 86 8.35 -8.33 9.08
N VAL A 87 9.21 -9.34 8.88
CA VAL A 87 8.84 -10.74 9.08
C VAL A 87 9.42 -11.19 10.42
N PRO A 88 8.62 -11.81 11.31
CA PRO A 88 9.12 -12.32 12.58
C PRO A 88 10.27 -13.30 12.37
N ALA A 89 11.29 -13.23 13.22
CA ALA A 89 12.48 -14.05 13.07
C ALA A 89 12.19 -15.56 13.10
N SER A 90 11.19 -15.97 13.88
CA SER A 90 10.79 -17.38 13.98
C SER A 90 10.22 -17.94 12.69
N GLU A 91 9.74 -17.08 11.80
CA GLU A 91 9.14 -17.47 10.52
C GLU A 91 10.03 -17.05 9.36
N TYR A 92 11.21 -16.52 9.65
CA TYR A 92 12.03 -15.90 8.62
C TYR A 92 12.70 -16.96 7.73
N ASN A 93 12.32 -16.95 6.48
CA ASN A 93 12.98 -17.68 5.43
C ASN A 93 13.40 -16.67 4.36
N PRO A 94 14.69 -16.36 4.21
CA PRO A 94 15.14 -15.30 3.30
C PRO A 94 14.67 -15.49 1.86
N MET A 95 14.70 -16.72 1.38
CA MET A 95 14.29 -16.99 -0.02
C MET A 95 12.79 -16.80 -0.20
N GLU A 96 12.00 -17.24 0.77
CA GLU A 96 10.55 -17.05 0.70
C GLU A 96 10.17 -15.57 0.83
N ALA A 97 10.86 -14.83 1.69
CA ALA A 97 10.62 -13.39 1.84
C ALA A 97 10.93 -12.66 0.53
N VAL A 98 12.04 -12.97 -0.10
CA VAL A 98 12.42 -12.37 -1.39
C VAL A 98 11.39 -12.70 -2.46
N LYS A 99 11.01 -13.98 -2.58
CA LYS A 99 10.00 -14.41 -3.56
C LYS A 99 8.67 -13.69 -3.35
N THR A 100 8.21 -13.60 -2.11
CA THR A 100 6.95 -12.94 -1.79
C THR A 100 6.99 -11.45 -2.16
N ASN A 101 8.08 -10.79 -1.84
CA ASN A 101 8.25 -9.37 -2.15
C ASN A 101 8.34 -9.13 -3.65
N VAL A 102 9.09 -9.97 -4.37
CA VAL A 102 9.22 -9.85 -5.83
C VAL A 102 7.88 -10.11 -6.50
N MET A 103 7.21 -11.19 -6.12
CA MET A 103 5.93 -11.57 -6.70
C MET A 103 4.85 -10.54 -6.39
N GLY A 104 4.79 -10.07 -5.14
CA GLY A 104 3.82 -9.06 -4.74
C GLY A 104 4.05 -7.74 -5.45
N THR A 105 5.31 -7.30 -5.54
CA THR A 105 5.64 -6.06 -6.26
C THR A 105 5.31 -6.17 -7.73
N GLN A 106 5.59 -7.34 -8.34
CA GLN A 106 5.24 -7.57 -9.74
C GLN A 106 3.73 -7.48 -9.95
N ASN A 107 2.93 -8.05 -9.03
CA ASN A 107 1.48 -7.96 -9.11
C ASN A 107 1.00 -6.51 -9.06
N VAL A 108 1.61 -5.68 -8.20
CA VAL A 108 1.24 -4.27 -8.11
C VAL A 108 1.60 -3.52 -9.39
N ILE A 109 2.78 -3.79 -9.95
CA ILE A 109 3.22 -3.16 -11.20
C ILE A 109 2.30 -3.58 -12.36
N ASP A 110 1.98 -4.87 -12.46
CA ASP A 110 1.08 -5.37 -13.51
C ASP A 110 -0.31 -4.72 -13.42
N ALA A 111 -0.82 -4.59 -12.19
CA ALA A 111 -2.11 -3.94 -11.96
C ALA A 111 -2.07 -2.45 -12.32
N ALA A 112 -0.96 -1.80 -12.01
CA ALA A 112 -0.76 -0.39 -12.35
C ALA A 112 -0.79 -0.18 -13.86
N ILE A 113 -0.09 -1.03 -14.60
CA ILE A 113 -0.04 -0.97 -16.06
C ILE A 113 -1.42 -1.23 -16.64
N LYS A 114 -2.09 -2.28 -16.19
CA LYS A 114 -3.40 -2.68 -16.68
C LYS A 114 -4.46 -1.58 -16.46
N ASN A 115 -4.36 -0.86 -15.35
CA ASN A 115 -5.34 0.16 -14.98
C ASN A 115 -4.89 1.59 -15.34
N ASN A 116 -3.82 1.71 -16.11
CA ASN A 116 -3.32 3.00 -16.61
C ASN A 116 -2.97 3.99 -15.47
N VAL A 117 -2.42 3.47 -14.41
CA VAL A 117 -1.94 4.29 -13.29
C VAL A 117 -0.77 5.15 -13.79
N LYS A 118 -0.81 6.44 -13.50
CA LYS A 118 0.14 7.38 -14.08
C LYS A 118 1.48 7.43 -13.34
N HIS A 119 1.45 7.24 -12.03
CA HIS A 119 2.66 7.33 -11.22
C HIS A 119 2.72 6.17 -10.24
N PHE A 120 3.86 5.51 -10.22
CA PHE A 120 4.13 4.42 -9.28
C PHE A 120 5.37 4.80 -8.47
N VAL A 121 5.23 4.87 -7.15
CA VAL A 121 6.32 5.17 -6.24
C VAL A 121 6.59 3.95 -5.37
N GLY A 122 7.70 3.28 -5.61
CA GLY A 122 8.15 2.19 -4.76
C GLY A 122 8.94 2.73 -3.59
N ILE A 123 8.59 2.27 -2.39
CA ILE A 123 9.32 2.65 -1.18
C ILE A 123 10.33 1.57 -0.90
N SER A 124 11.59 1.94 -0.79
CA SER A 124 12.65 1.02 -0.43
C SER A 124 13.41 1.53 0.77
N THR A 125 14.10 0.63 1.47
CA THR A 125 14.96 0.99 2.57
C THR A 125 16.38 0.55 2.25
N ASP A 126 17.33 1.37 2.65
CA ASP A 126 18.75 1.03 2.57
C ASP A 126 19.24 0.36 3.86
N LYS A 127 18.36 0.09 4.80
CA LYS A 127 18.72 -0.64 5.99
C LYS A 127 19.03 -2.09 5.65
N VAL A 128 20.31 -2.40 5.71
CA VAL A 128 20.75 -3.78 5.61
C VAL A 128 20.72 -4.35 7.01
N VAL A 129 19.87 -5.34 7.21
CA VAL A 129 19.87 -6.07 8.47
C VAL A 129 20.90 -7.17 8.31
N SER A 130 22.00 -6.96 8.92
CA SER A 130 23.07 -7.97 8.95
C SER A 130 22.83 -8.95 10.10
#